data_808d186d66edd744bdbebaa9018a270a
#
_entry.id   808d186d66edd744bdbebaa9018a270a
#
_cell.length_a   1.000
_cell.length_b   1.000
_cell.length_c   1.000
_cell.angle_alpha   90.00
_cell.angle_beta   90.00
_cell.angle_gamma   90.00
#
_symmetry.space_group_name_H-M   'P 1'
#
loop_
_entity.id
_entity.type
_entity.pdbx_description
1 polymer ?
#
loop_
_entity_poly.entity_id
_entity_poly.type
_entity_poly.pdbx_seq_one_letter_code
_entity_poly.pdbx_strand_id
1 'polypeptide(L)'
;AGEPVVTDIIPAEDVTENELLSLALSLEAKSEHPLAKAINVYGTEHKIPSVAVDNFKALSGNGLTATIGSDTLYGGSLKFIGEKIAISDRIKSEADRLSGEGKTPLLFCKNNRMLGMIAVADTIKSNSPDAVKQLRNMGIRVIMLTGDNERTAKAVAKKTGIDEVIAGVLPDGKEAVIRSLKAQGKVAMIGDGINDAPAL
;
A
#
# COMPACT_ATOMS: atom_id res chain seq x y z
N ALA A 1 -9.71 -0.73 8.65
CA ALA A 1 -8.52 -1.02 7.88
C ALA A 1 -7.51 -1.73 8.78
N GLY A 2 -6.73 -2.68 8.25
CA GLY A 2 -5.61 -3.29 8.96
C GLY A 2 -4.42 -2.31 9.00
N GLU A 3 -3.44 -2.57 9.84
CA GLU A 3 -2.16 -1.86 9.74
C GLU A 3 -1.38 -2.39 8.53
N PRO A 4 -0.75 -1.51 7.72
CA PRO A 4 0.09 -1.94 6.62
C PRO A 4 1.27 -2.78 7.11
N VAL A 5 1.63 -3.83 6.37
CA VAL A 5 2.80 -4.67 6.65
C VAL A 5 3.62 -4.89 5.40
N VAL A 6 4.92 -5.11 5.55
CA VAL A 6 5.80 -5.56 4.47
C VAL A 6 5.42 -6.98 4.07
N THR A 7 5.19 -7.21 2.79
CA THR A 7 4.76 -8.52 2.24
C THR A 7 5.77 -9.14 1.30
N ASP A 8 6.54 -8.33 0.59
CA ASP A 8 7.56 -8.81 -0.38
C ASP A 8 8.75 -7.87 -0.37
N ILE A 9 9.93 -8.44 -0.54
CA ILE A 9 11.20 -7.73 -0.68
C ILE A 9 11.87 -8.30 -1.93
N ILE A 10 12.10 -7.46 -2.93
CA ILE A 10 12.63 -7.85 -4.23
C ILE A 10 13.86 -6.99 -4.54
N PRO A 11 15.07 -7.46 -4.20
CA PRO A 11 16.30 -6.77 -4.53
C PRO A 11 16.54 -6.71 -6.05
N ALA A 12 17.29 -5.69 -6.50
CA ALA A 12 17.86 -5.67 -7.84
C ALA A 12 18.96 -6.74 -7.97
N GLU A 13 19.41 -7.03 -9.21
CA GLU A 13 20.33 -8.17 -9.49
C GLU A 13 21.62 -8.13 -8.69
N ASP A 14 22.20 -6.93 -8.52
CA ASP A 14 23.50 -6.76 -7.82
C ASP A 14 23.33 -6.20 -6.40
N VAL A 15 22.17 -6.41 -5.77
CA VAL A 15 21.85 -5.88 -4.46
C VAL A 15 21.39 -7.01 -3.54
N THR A 16 21.92 -7.04 -2.32
CA THR A 16 21.43 -7.98 -1.31
C THR A 16 20.15 -7.45 -0.67
N GLU A 17 19.33 -8.37 -0.15
CA GLU A 17 18.13 -8.00 0.60
C GLU A 17 18.46 -7.08 1.78
N ASN A 18 19.54 -7.37 2.51
CA ASN A 18 19.99 -6.55 3.63
C ASN A 18 20.42 -5.13 3.18
N GLU A 19 21.07 -4.97 2.04
CA GLU A 19 21.43 -3.66 1.50
C GLU A 19 20.17 -2.85 1.16
N LEU A 20 19.22 -3.46 0.45
CA LEU A 20 17.95 -2.83 0.11
C LEU A 20 17.21 -2.39 1.38
N LEU A 21 17.03 -3.29 2.34
CA LEU A 21 16.31 -3.02 3.59
C LEU A 21 17.00 -1.93 4.41
N SER A 22 18.32 -2.00 4.59
CA SER A 22 19.08 -1.03 5.38
C SER A 22 18.95 0.39 4.80
N LEU A 23 19.06 0.55 3.49
CA LEU A 23 18.96 1.85 2.83
C LEU A 23 17.51 2.35 2.77
N ALA A 24 16.53 1.47 2.56
CA ALA A 24 15.11 1.81 2.63
C ALA A 24 14.72 2.28 4.04
N LEU A 25 15.13 1.57 5.09
CA LEU A 25 14.92 1.95 6.48
C LEU A 25 15.55 3.31 6.80
N SER A 26 16.79 3.53 6.33
CA SER A 26 17.48 4.80 6.54
C SER A 26 16.70 5.98 5.96
N LEU A 27 16.10 5.79 4.78
CA LEU A 27 15.28 6.79 4.12
C LEU A 27 13.92 6.97 4.79
N GLU A 28 13.24 5.88 5.15
CA GLU A 28 11.87 5.89 5.70
C GLU A 28 11.81 6.23 7.20
N ALA A 29 12.95 6.22 7.91
CA ALA A 29 13.02 6.49 9.35
C ALA A 29 12.45 7.86 9.76
N LYS A 30 12.49 8.85 8.85
CA LYS A 30 11.97 10.21 9.08
C LYS A 30 10.60 10.45 8.46
N SER A 31 10.00 9.45 7.84
CA SER A 31 8.71 9.55 7.17
C SER A 31 7.58 9.17 8.13
N GLU A 32 6.53 9.98 8.19
CA GLU A 32 5.32 9.71 8.99
C GLU A 32 4.25 8.95 8.19
N HIS A 33 4.54 8.59 6.94
CA HIS A 33 3.57 7.90 6.09
C HIS A 33 3.28 6.48 6.62
N PRO A 34 2.03 5.99 6.58
CA PRO A 34 1.69 4.64 7.05
C PRO A 34 2.53 3.53 6.42
N LEU A 35 2.89 3.65 5.14
CA LEU A 35 3.75 2.69 4.44
C LEU A 35 5.18 2.69 5.00
N ALA A 36 5.72 3.87 5.35
CA ALA A 36 7.02 4.00 6.00
C ALA A 36 7.02 3.32 7.37
N LYS A 37 5.94 3.50 8.14
CA LYS A 37 5.76 2.83 9.44
C LYS A 37 5.85 1.32 9.31
N ALA A 38 5.23 0.73 8.27
CA ALA A 38 5.31 -0.70 8.01
C ALA A 38 6.74 -1.19 7.76
N ILE A 39 7.51 -0.44 6.96
CA ILE A 39 8.93 -0.74 6.69
C ILE A 39 9.76 -0.62 7.98
N ASN A 40 9.55 0.43 8.77
CA ASN A 40 10.27 0.66 10.03
C ASN A 40 9.98 -0.42 11.08
N VAL A 41 8.72 -0.87 11.19
CA VAL A 41 8.34 -1.99 12.08
C VAL A 41 9.05 -3.26 11.63
N TYR A 42 8.98 -3.59 10.34
CA TYR A 42 9.67 -4.76 9.78
C TYR A 42 11.17 -4.75 10.07
N GLY A 43 11.83 -3.61 9.86
CA GLY A 43 13.26 -3.48 10.13
C GLY A 43 13.62 -3.64 11.60
N THR A 44 12.79 -3.14 12.51
CA THR A 44 12.99 -3.29 13.95
C THR A 44 12.86 -4.76 14.37
N GLU A 45 11.83 -5.45 13.91
CA GLU A 45 11.58 -6.87 14.21
C GLU A 45 12.69 -7.78 13.70
N HIS A 46 13.26 -7.46 12.52
CA HIS A 46 14.32 -8.24 11.90
C HIS A 46 15.73 -7.72 12.23
N LYS A 47 15.83 -6.72 13.11
CA LYS A 47 17.10 -6.11 13.56
C LYS A 47 17.99 -5.63 12.40
N ILE A 48 17.36 -5.07 11.37
CA ILE A 48 18.08 -4.53 10.21
C ILE A 48 18.75 -3.21 10.60
N PRO A 49 20.05 -3.04 10.36
CA PRO A 49 20.73 -1.79 10.67
C PRO A 49 20.28 -0.67 9.73
N SER A 50 20.11 0.53 10.26
CA SER A 50 19.90 1.75 9.48
C SER A 50 21.00 2.76 9.74
N VAL A 51 21.23 3.64 8.78
CA VAL A 51 22.23 4.71 8.85
C VAL A 51 21.52 6.06 8.92
N ALA A 52 22.06 7.01 9.68
CA ALA A 52 21.52 8.35 9.71
C ALA A 52 21.61 9.00 8.32
N VAL A 53 20.55 9.66 7.90
CA VAL A 53 20.47 10.39 6.64
C VAL A 53 20.40 11.89 6.87
N ASP A 54 20.98 12.66 5.96
CA ASP A 54 20.92 14.09 5.90
C ASP A 54 19.96 14.58 4.80
N ASN A 55 19.60 15.86 4.81
CA ASN A 55 18.79 16.51 3.77
C ASN A 55 17.49 15.77 3.40
N PHE A 56 16.87 15.09 4.36
CA PHE A 56 15.60 14.40 4.15
C PHE A 56 14.52 15.35 3.65
N LYS A 57 13.81 14.94 2.61
CA LYS A 57 12.64 15.64 2.05
C LYS A 57 11.56 14.65 1.65
N ALA A 58 10.35 14.87 2.13
CA ALA A 58 9.14 14.25 1.60
C ALA A 58 8.60 15.11 0.46
N LEU A 59 8.48 14.53 -0.73
CA LEU A 59 7.96 15.19 -1.92
C LEU A 59 6.49 14.78 -2.08
N SER A 60 5.58 15.69 -1.71
CA SER A 60 4.13 15.43 -1.68
C SER A 60 3.65 14.69 -2.94
N GLY A 61 3.05 13.51 -2.75
CA GLY A 61 2.49 12.67 -3.82
C GLY A 61 3.51 11.95 -4.70
N ASN A 62 4.82 12.16 -4.50
CA ASN A 62 5.84 11.62 -5.39
C ASN A 62 6.79 10.63 -4.72
N GLY A 63 7.31 10.91 -3.54
CA GLY A 63 8.26 10.02 -2.86
C GLY A 63 9.14 10.75 -1.87
N LEU A 64 10.26 10.12 -1.52
CA LEU A 64 11.23 10.59 -0.54
C LEU A 64 12.60 10.75 -1.17
N THR A 65 13.38 11.67 -0.62
CA THR A 65 14.81 11.80 -0.92
C THR A 65 15.61 12.15 0.33
N ALA A 66 16.82 11.67 0.41
CA ALA A 66 17.79 12.01 1.44
C ALA A 66 19.23 11.79 0.95
N THR A 67 20.23 12.17 1.73
CA THR A 67 21.64 11.93 1.40
C THR A 67 22.33 11.11 2.50
N ILE A 68 23.28 10.27 2.09
CA ILE A 68 24.26 9.60 2.96
C ILE A 68 25.64 9.95 2.42
N GLY A 69 26.36 10.84 3.09
CA GLY A 69 27.61 11.39 2.55
C GLY A 69 27.35 12.11 1.22
N SER A 70 28.02 11.65 0.16
CA SER A 70 27.85 12.17 -1.21
C SER A 70 26.73 11.50 -2.00
N ASP A 71 26.17 10.41 -1.50
CA ASP A 71 25.17 9.62 -2.20
C ASP A 71 23.74 10.12 -1.92
N THR A 72 22.90 10.16 -2.95
CA THR A 72 21.50 10.51 -2.84
C THR A 72 20.63 9.26 -2.90
N LEU A 73 19.75 9.11 -1.90
CA LEU A 73 18.72 8.08 -1.86
C LEU A 73 17.38 8.63 -2.36
N TYR A 74 16.66 7.82 -3.08
CA TYR A 74 15.27 8.06 -3.48
C TYR A 74 14.42 6.84 -3.15
N GLY A 75 13.20 7.08 -2.68
CA GLY A 75 12.19 6.04 -2.44
C GLY A 75 10.81 6.54 -2.86
N GLY A 76 10.00 5.66 -3.45
CA GLY A 76 8.66 6.04 -3.85
C GLY A 76 8.03 5.17 -4.93
N SER A 77 7.02 5.72 -5.62
CA SER A 77 6.27 5.01 -6.65
C SER A 77 7.12 4.67 -7.88
N LEU A 78 6.65 3.69 -8.67
CA LEU A 78 7.27 3.34 -9.96
C LEU A 78 7.42 4.57 -10.88
N LYS A 79 6.42 5.45 -10.91
CA LYS A 79 6.45 6.70 -11.68
C LYS A 79 7.57 7.61 -11.21
N PHE A 80 7.63 7.88 -9.89
CA PHE A 80 8.62 8.80 -9.32
C PHE A 80 10.06 8.30 -9.55
N ILE A 81 10.32 7.02 -9.32
CA ILE A 81 11.67 6.45 -9.53
C ILE A 81 12.02 6.41 -11.02
N GLY A 82 11.04 6.16 -11.90
CA GLY A 82 11.22 6.18 -13.35
C GLY A 82 11.60 7.57 -13.92
N GLU A 83 11.30 8.65 -13.21
CA GLU A 83 11.76 10.01 -13.53
C GLU A 83 13.24 10.24 -13.14
N LYS A 84 13.81 9.40 -12.28
CA LYS A 84 15.18 9.52 -11.77
C LYS A 84 16.15 8.59 -12.50
N ILE A 85 15.74 7.34 -12.72
CA ILE A 85 16.57 6.30 -13.33
C ILE A 85 15.77 5.46 -14.32
N ALA A 86 16.46 4.81 -15.26
CA ALA A 86 15.85 3.78 -16.09
C ALA A 86 15.51 2.55 -15.24
N ILE A 87 14.28 2.06 -15.33
CA ILE A 87 13.80 0.88 -14.62
C ILE A 87 13.69 -0.28 -15.60
N SER A 88 14.29 -1.43 -15.24
CA SER A 88 14.25 -2.64 -16.05
C SER A 88 12.81 -3.18 -16.19
N ASP A 89 12.56 -3.89 -17.29
CA ASP A 89 11.23 -4.48 -17.54
C ASP A 89 10.87 -5.54 -16.49
N ARG A 90 11.88 -6.24 -15.93
CA ARG A 90 11.68 -7.17 -14.80
C ARG A 90 11.07 -6.46 -13.59
N ILE A 91 11.65 -5.35 -13.16
CA ILE A 91 11.17 -4.57 -12.01
C ILE A 91 9.77 -3.99 -12.28
N LYS A 92 9.51 -3.48 -13.50
CA LYS A 92 8.18 -2.99 -13.89
C LYS A 92 7.14 -4.10 -13.81
N SER A 93 7.44 -5.26 -14.39
CA SER A 93 6.54 -6.42 -14.41
C SER A 93 6.21 -6.92 -12.99
N GLU A 94 7.21 -6.96 -12.10
CA GLU A 94 7.02 -7.33 -10.70
C GLU A 94 6.18 -6.28 -9.94
N ALA A 95 6.41 -4.99 -10.17
CA ALA A 95 5.60 -3.93 -9.58
C ALA A 95 4.13 -4.02 -10.03
N ASP A 96 3.89 -4.28 -11.31
CA ASP A 96 2.54 -4.48 -11.86
C ASP A 96 1.87 -5.73 -11.28
N ARG A 97 2.60 -6.84 -11.15
CA ARG A 97 2.11 -8.07 -10.52
C ARG A 97 1.66 -7.81 -9.08
N LEU A 98 2.55 -7.20 -8.28
CA LEU A 98 2.26 -6.88 -6.87
C LEU A 98 1.07 -5.93 -6.72
N SER A 99 1.01 -4.90 -7.57
CA SER A 99 -0.14 -3.98 -7.60
C SER A 99 -1.44 -4.72 -7.93
N GLY A 100 -1.36 -5.72 -8.81
CA GLY A 100 -2.49 -6.58 -9.14
C GLY A 100 -2.95 -7.50 -8.01
N GLU A 101 -2.07 -7.77 -7.06
CA GLU A 101 -2.39 -8.52 -5.85
C GLU A 101 -2.94 -7.62 -4.72
N GLY A 102 -3.11 -6.33 -4.97
CA GLY A 102 -3.59 -5.35 -3.97
C GLY A 102 -2.48 -4.88 -3.02
N LYS A 103 -1.23 -4.99 -3.44
CA LYS A 103 -0.07 -4.51 -2.69
C LYS A 103 0.43 -3.19 -3.26
N THR A 104 1.13 -2.41 -2.47
CA THR A 104 1.75 -1.16 -2.89
C THR A 104 3.27 -1.36 -2.99
N PRO A 105 3.84 -1.47 -4.19
CA PRO A 105 5.28 -1.55 -4.38
C PRO A 105 5.92 -0.16 -4.21
N LEU A 106 6.90 -0.07 -3.32
CA LEU A 106 7.76 1.09 -3.13
C LEU A 106 9.14 0.75 -3.67
N LEU A 107 9.63 1.54 -4.61
CA LEU A 107 10.92 1.35 -5.25
C LEU A 107 11.97 2.24 -4.58
N PHE A 108 13.19 1.74 -4.50
CA PHE A 108 14.32 2.44 -3.89
C PHE A 108 15.50 2.46 -4.84
N CYS A 109 16.19 3.60 -4.92
CA CYS A 109 17.44 3.72 -5.66
C CYS A 109 18.44 4.61 -4.92
N LYS A 110 19.72 4.40 -5.22
CA LYS A 110 20.84 5.17 -4.71
C LYS A 110 21.59 5.75 -5.90
N ASN A 111 21.64 7.08 -6.00
CA ASN A 111 22.10 7.77 -7.21
C ASN A 111 21.37 7.22 -8.46
N ASN A 112 22.10 6.68 -9.42
CA ASN A 112 21.55 6.10 -10.64
C ASN A 112 21.43 4.55 -10.58
N ARG A 113 21.58 3.93 -9.40
CA ARG A 113 21.53 2.47 -9.21
C ARG A 113 20.21 2.08 -8.55
N MET A 114 19.46 1.18 -9.21
CA MET A 114 18.29 0.55 -8.60
C MET A 114 18.73 -0.33 -7.44
N LEU A 115 18.08 -0.19 -6.28
CA LEU A 115 18.29 -1.08 -5.13
C LEU A 115 17.27 -2.23 -5.14
N GLY A 116 16.05 -1.98 -5.58
CA GLY A 116 14.98 -2.94 -5.60
C GLY A 116 13.63 -2.32 -5.19
N MET A 117 12.70 -3.18 -4.78
CA MET A 117 11.40 -2.76 -4.28
C MET A 117 11.00 -3.51 -3.00
N ILE A 118 10.20 -2.85 -2.18
CA ILE A 118 9.54 -3.41 -1.01
C ILE A 118 8.04 -3.22 -1.21
N ALA A 119 7.27 -4.30 -1.16
CA ALA A 119 5.82 -4.21 -1.24
C ALA A 119 5.21 -4.18 0.15
N VAL A 120 4.27 -3.28 0.31
CA VAL A 120 3.48 -3.12 1.53
C VAL A 120 2.00 -3.32 1.19
N ALA A 121 1.28 -4.03 2.03
CA ALA A 121 -0.17 -4.18 1.89
C ALA A 121 -0.87 -4.01 3.22
N ASP A 122 -2.08 -3.50 3.18
CA ASP A 122 -2.97 -3.54 4.34
C ASP A 122 -3.26 -4.99 4.71
N THR A 123 -3.08 -5.32 5.98
CA THR A 123 -3.50 -6.62 6.48
C THR A 123 -5.01 -6.67 6.57
N ILE A 124 -5.58 -7.67 5.91
CA ILE A 124 -6.97 -8.06 6.19
C ILE A 124 -6.95 -8.69 7.58
N LYS A 125 -7.76 -8.15 8.49
CA LYS A 125 -7.88 -8.75 9.83
C LYS A 125 -8.25 -10.23 9.67
N SER A 126 -7.57 -11.10 10.41
CA SER A 126 -7.75 -12.56 10.31
C SER A 126 -9.20 -13.03 10.48
N ASN A 127 -10.00 -12.28 11.23
CA ASN A 127 -11.42 -12.56 11.46
C ASN A 127 -12.36 -11.99 10.39
N SER A 128 -11.87 -11.18 9.42
CA SER A 128 -12.73 -10.56 8.41
C SER A 128 -13.44 -11.57 7.51
N PRO A 129 -12.78 -12.64 7.00
CA PRO A 129 -13.48 -13.65 6.20
C PRO A 129 -14.59 -14.35 6.98
N ASP A 130 -14.36 -14.67 8.25
CA ASP A 130 -15.37 -15.30 9.11
C ASP A 130 -16.56 -14.36 9.38
N ALA A 131 -16.28 -13.09 9.63
CA ALA A 131 -17.34 -12.08 9.83
C ALA A 131 -18.20 -11.93 8.56
N VAL A 132 -17.59 -11.85 7.38
CA VAL A 132 -18.32 -11.81 6.10
C VAL A 132 -19.17 -13.05 5.91
N LYS A 133 -18.61 -14.23 6.19
CA LYS A 133 -19.34 -15.51 6.10
C LYS A 133 -20.56 -15.55 7.04
N GLN A 134 -20.40 -15.07 8.28
CA GLN A 134 -21.50 -14.99 9.24
C GLN A 134 -22.62 -14.06 8.75
N LEU A 135 -22.29 -12.87 8.25
CA LEU A 135 -23.26 -11.93 7.69
C LEU A 135 -24.04 -12.56 6.52
N ARG A 136 -23.34 -13.23 5.63
CA ARG A 136 -23.96 -13.95 4.49
C ARG A 136 -24.89 -15.07 4.96
N ASN A 137 -24.50 -15.84 5.97
CA ASN A 137 -25.35 -16.90 6.55
C ASN A 137 -26.62 -16.34 7.20
N MET A 138 -26.60 -15.07 7.63
CA MET A 138 -27.78 -14.34 8.13
C MET A 138 -28.66 -13.77 7.01
N GLY A 139 -28.33 -14.05 5.74
CA GLY A 139 -29.04 -13.50 4.58
C GLY A 139 -28.69 -12.03 4.27
N ILE A 140 -27.63 -11.49 4.83
CA ILE A 140 -27.18 -10.13 4.60
C ILE A 140 -26.25 -10.10 3.39
N ARG A 141 -26.61 -9.28 2.39
CA ARG A 141 -25.75 -8.98 1.23
C ARG A 141 -24.58 -8.10 1.67
N VAL A 142 -23.35 -8.52 1.44
CA VAL A 142 -22.15 -7.79 1.84
C VAL A 142 -21.50 -7.16 0.60
N ILE A 143 -21.33 -5.85 0.62
CA ILE A 143 -20.78 -5.05 -0.48
C ILE A 143 -19.55 -4.30 0.01
N MET A 144 -18.43 -4.39 -0.71
CA MET A 144 -17.23 -3.56 -0.50
C MET A 144 -17.38 -2.28 -1.30
N LEU A 145 -17.34 -1.13 -0.61
CA LEU A 145 -17.35 0.20 -1.21
C LEU A 145 -16.00 0.88 -0.91
N THR A 146 -15.20 1.15 -1.94
CA THR A 146 -13.85 1.67 -1.76
C THR A 146 -13.46 2.71 -2.82
N GLY A 147 -12.56 3.62 -2.44
CA GLY A 147 -11.89 4.54 -3.38
C GLY A 147 -10.73 3.90 -4.16
N ASP A 148 -10.29 2.70 -3.77
CA ASP A 148 -9.23 1.97 -4.47
C ASP A 148 -9.64 1.63 -5.90
N ASN A 149 -8.63 1.36 -6.75
CA ASN A 149 -8.89 0.86 -8.09
C ASN A 149 -9.55 -0.54 -8.05
N GLU A 150 -10.26 -0.86 -9.12
CA GLU A 150 -11.06 -2.10 -9.22
C GLU A 150 -10.21 -3.37 -9.03
N ARG A 151 -8.98 -3.37 -9.51
CA ARG A 151 -8.06 -4.53 -9.43
C ARG A 151 -7.67 -4.84 -7.97
N THR A 152 -7.29 -3.79 -7.22
CA THR A 152 -6.98 -3.90 -5.78
C THR A 152 -8.21 -4.34 -4.99
N ALA A 153 -9.34 -3.69 -5.22
CA ALA A 153 -10.58 -4.00 -4.53
C ALA A 153 -11.05 -5.44 -4.77
N LYS A 154 -10.96 -5.95 -6.00
CA LYS A 154 -11.26 -7.36 -6.32
C LYS A 154 -10.30 -8.34 -5.63
N ALA A 155 -9.01 -8.00 -5.53
CA ALA A 155 -8.04 -8.84 -4.82
C ALA A 155 -8.36 -8.97 -3.33
N VAL A 156 -8.75 -7.87 -2.68
CA VAL A 156 -9.19 -7.86 -1.28
C VAL A 156 -10.50 -8.63 -1.11
N ALA A 157 -11.50 -8.39 -1.97
CA ALA A 157 -12.79 -9.07 -1.93
C ALA A 157 -12.66 -10.59 -2.03
N LYS A 158 -11.79 -11.07 -2.94
CA LYS A 158 -11.49 -12.49 -3.08
C LYS A 158 -10.94 -13.12 -1.78
N LYS A 159 -10.06 -12.38 -1.08
CA LYS A 159 -9.46 -12.84 0.19
C LYS A 159 -10.46 -12.83 1.36
N THR A 160 -11.45 -11.93 1.32
CA THR A 160 -12.45 -11.77 2.38
C THR A 160 -13.75 -12.53 2.13
N GLY A 161 -13.94 -13.07 0.91
CA GLY A 161 -15.17 -13.77 0.53
C GLY A 161 -16.34 -12.81 0.21
N ILE A 162 -16.05 -11.55 -0.13
CA ILE A 162 -17.04 -10.57 -0.58
C ILE A 162 -17.27 -10.74 -2.07
N ASP A 163 -18.54 -10.89 -2.50
CA ASP A 163 -18.89 -11.12 -3.90
C ASP A 163 -19.09 -9.82 -4.70
N GLU A 164 -19.47 -8.74 -4.01
CA GLU A 164 -19.79 -7.48 -4.67
C GLU A 164 -18.79 -6.37 -4.27
N VAL A 165 -18.27 -5.69 -5.29
CA VAL A 165 -17.31 -4.61 -5.13
C VAL A 165 -17.76 -3.40 -5.94
N ILE A 166 -17.79 -2.23 -5.30
CA ILE A 166 -17.96 -0.93 -5.93
C ILE A 166 -16.68 -0.14 -5.65
N ALA A 167 -15.81 -0.09 -6.66
CA ALA A 167 -14.47 0.46 -6.57
C ALA A 167 -14.36 1.84 -7.23
N GLY A 168 -13.28 2.57 -6.95
CA GLY A 168 -13.00 3.87 -7.57
C GLY A 168 -13.96 4.99 -7.17
N VAL A 169 -14.66 4.83 -6.06
CA VAL A 169 -15.65 5.80 -5.60
C VAL A 169 -14.98 6.87 -4.76
N LEU A 170 -15.00 8.10 -5.24
CA LEU A 170 -14.50 9.25 -4.48
C LEU A 170 -15.36 9.49 -3.22
N PRO A 171 -14.83 10.17 -2.18
CA PRO A 171 -15.56 10.40 -0.93
C PRO A 171 -16.97 10.95 -1.16
N ASP A 172 -17.12 11.96 -2.01
CA ASP A 172 -18.41 12.60 -2.35
C ASP A 172 -19.39 11.67 -3.10
N GLY A 173 -18.86 10.63 -3.77
CA GLY A 173 -19.67 9.65 -4.50
C GLY A 173 -20.24 8.54 -3.61
N LYS A 174 -19.67 8.32 -2.42
CA LYS A 174 -20.09 7.22 -1.52
C LYS A 174 -21.54 7.37 -1.07
N GLU A 175 -21.96 8.59 -0.75
CA GLU A 175 -23.36 8.88 -0.37
C GLU A 175 -24.35 8.47 -1.47
N ALA A 176 -24.06 8.79 -2.73
CA ALA A 176 -24.94 8.45 -3.86
C ALA A 176 -25.09 6.93 -4.02
N VAL A 177 -24.01 6.18 -3.82
CA VAL A 177 -24.04 4.71 -3.84
C VAL A 177 -24.92 4.17 -2.71
N ILE A 178 -24.72 4.65 -1.48
CA ILE A 178 -25.54 4.23 -0.32
C ILE A 178 -27.02 4.56 -0.54
N ARG A 179 -27.34 5.72 -1.08
CA ARG A 179 -28.72 6.12 -1.41
C ARG A 179 -29.35 5.17 -2.43
N SER A 180 -28.60 4.79 -3.46
CA SER A 180 -29.06 3.81 -4.46
C SER A 180 -29.33 2.42 -3.85
N LEU A 181 -28.47 1.98 -2.93
CA LEU A 181 -28.65 0.71 -2.22
C LEU A 181 -29.85 0.75 -1.26
N LYS A 182 -30.09 1.89 -0.59
CA LYS A 182 -31.27 2.09 0.28
C LYS A 182 -32.59 1.95 -0.49
N ALA A 183 -32.63 2.24 -1.77
CA ALA A 183 -33.81 2.00 -2.61
C ALA A 183 -34.12 0.50 -2.81
N GLN A 184 -33.16 -0.38 -2.58
CA GLN A 184 -33.29 -1.83 -2.72
C GLN A 184 -33.58 -2.53 -1.38
N GLY A 185 -33.43 -1.85 -0.24
CA GLY A 185 -33.63 -2.44 1.08
C GLY A 185 -32.96 -1.66 2.21
N LYS A 186 -32.95 -2.25 3.40
CA LYS A 186 -32.26 -1.67 4.56
C LYS A 186 -30.76 -1.81 4.38
N VAL A 187 -30.01 -0.72 4.59
CA VAL A 187 -28.57 -0.65 4.46
C VAL A 187 -27.95 -0.28 5.79
N ALA A 188 -26.92 -1.02 6.20
CA ALA A 188 -25.99 -0.62 7.25
C ALA A 188 -24.63 -0.31 6.57
N MET A 189 -24.08 0.86 6.83
CA MET A 189 -22.74 1.23 6.40
C MET A 189 -21.77 1.10 7.58
N ILE A 190 -20.60 0.52 7.33
CA ILE A 190 -19.50 0.42 8.30
C ILE A 190 -18.31 1.10 7.66
N GLY A 191 -17.80 2.14 8.28
CA GLY A 191 -16.63 2.89 7.87
C GLY A 191 -15.77 3.24 9.08
N ASP A 192 -14.48 3.47 8.86
CA ASP A 192 -13.49 3.74 9.91
C ASP A 192 -12.82 5.13 9.78
N GLY A 193 -13.21 5.92 8.80
CA GLY A 193 -12.55 7.17 8.48
C GLY A 193 -13.46 8.39 8.32
N ILE A 194 -12.85 9.57 8.47
CA ILE A 194 -13.48 10.87 8.24
C ILE A 194 -14.07 10.96 6.82
N ASN A 195 -13.44 10.28 5.86
CA ASN A 195 -13.88 10.25 4.45
C ASN A 195 -15.21 9.49 4.24
N ASP A 196 -15.64 8.70 5.22
CA ASP A 196 -16.90 7.96 5.17
C ASP A 196 -18.04 8.71 5.85
N ALA A 197 -17.72 9.72 6.67
CA ALA A 197 -18.70 10.49 7.45
C ALA A 197 -19.88 11.07 6.64
N PRO A 198 -19.70 11.59 5.40
CA PRO A 198 -20.81 12.10 4.59
C PRO A 198 -21.78 11.01 4.13
N ALA A 199 -21.36 9.74 4.14
CA ALA A 199 -22.17 8.60 3.69
C ALA A 199 -22.76 7.76 4.84
N LEU A 200 -22.35 8.03 6.08
CA LEU A 200 -22.88 7.45 7.30
C LEU A 200 -24.14 8.19 7.73
#